data_e6f99fa2f82fba16753efeca20778fea
#
_entry.id   e6f99fa2f82fba16753efeca20778fea
#
_cell.length_a   1.000
_cell.length_b   1.000
_cell.length_c   1.000
_cell.angle_alpha   90.00
_cell.angle_beta   90.00
_cell.angle_gamma   90.00
#
_symmetry.space_group_name_H-M   'P 1'
#
loop_
_entity.id
_entity.type
_entity.pdbx_description
1 polymer ?
#
loop_
_entity_poly.entity_id
_entity_poly.type
_entity_poly.pdbx_seq_one_letter_code
_entity_poly.pdbx_strand_id
1 'polypeptide(L)'
;MTDPVCGPDRRRVLGWAAAGAGLSLVPGSFALAEGLSLEQRIGQMLLLGFIGSTVDTDGADHIAGHLASGRIGGVLFLRHNVRSREGVEGLTARFRAIAPDAWMAVDQEGGVVQRLSRDLGYGAVPRALLVAQAGDAEAARDVYAAAAQEFRAAGFNMNLAPVADLNDPDNAVIGRHGRAYGDDGVTVAAYASAFIEAYREAGAVCAIKHFPGHGHSRGDSHAGFVDITETWSDAELDPFRRLIDAGEARLIMGGHLTQRGLDPADVPVTFSAPVIEGLLRGEMGFDGVVMTDDLDMAAIRENYSQREAVLRSIEAGNDIIMLSNSAAPDPELPQRIVGWVGEAIAEGRLTEARIHRSVARIAALKTRRG
;
A
#
# COMPACT_ATOMS: atom_id res chain seq x y z
N MET A 1 -28.34 46.30 31.35
CA MET A 1 -26.89 45.96 31.36
C MET A 1 -26.81 44.55 30.85
N THR A 2 -26.56 44.36 29.57
CA THR A 2 -26.49 43.10 28.85
C THR A 2 -25.10 42.99 28.27
N ASP A 3 -24.32 42.04 28.76
CA ASP A 3 -22.99 41.73 28.21
C ASP A 3 -23.10 41.07 26.81
N PRO A 4 -22.21 41.41 25.89
CA PRO A 4 -22.20 40.80 24.55
C PRO A 4 -21.39 39.48 24.58
N VAL A 5 -22.00 38.44 24.01
CA VAL A 5 -21.42 37.12 23.70
C VAL A 5 -20.34 37.27 22.62
N CYS A 6 -19.12 36.90 22.98
CA CYS A 6 -17.96 36.84 22.05
C CYS A 6 -18.08 35.59 21.14
N GLY A 7 -18.30 35.78 19.86
CA GLY A 7 -18.29 34.71 18.87
C GLY A 7 -16.85 34.37 18.43
N PRO A 8 -16.57 33.14 17.92
CA PRO A 8 -15.23 32.72 17.57
C PRO A 8 -14.72 33.41 16.29
N ASP A 9 -13.48 33.85 16.37
CA ASP A 9 -12.74 34.60 15.35
C ASP A 9 -12.45 33.73 14.10
N ARG A 10 -13.13 34.07 12.99
CA ARG A 10 -12.91 33.50 11.67
C ARG A 10 -11.84 34.28 10.93
N ARG A 11 -10.56 34.08 11.22
CA ARG A 11 -9.45 34.49 10.32
C ARG A 11 -8.16 33.77 10.66
N ARG A 12 -7.96 32.56 10.12
CA ARG A 12 -6.63 32.03 9.77
C ARG A 12 -6.70 31.35 8.42
N VAL A 13 -6.73 32.15 7.38
CA VAL A 13 -6.29 31.73 6.05
C VAL A 13 -4.76 31.79 6.08
N LEU A 14 -4.11 30.70 6.41
CA LEU A 14 -2.65 30.58 6.31
C LEU A 14 -2.30 30.34 4.83
N GLY A 15 -1.63 31.33 4.23
CA GLY A 15 -1.03 31.20 2.92
C GLY A 15 0.04 30.10 2.93
N TRP A 16 -0.12 29.14 2.04
CA TRP A 16 0.83 28.06 1.81
C TRP A 16 2.07 28.62 1.11
N ALA A 17 3.11 28.89 1.87
CA ALA A 17 4.45 29.03 1.33
C ALA A 17 5.01 27.61 1.14
N ALA A 18 5.31 27.24 -0.09
CA ALA A 18 5.99 26.00 -0.42
C ALA A 18 7.39 25.99 0.22
N ALA A 19 7.47 25.42 1.42
CA ALA A 19 8.76 25.04 2.01
C ALA A 19 9.17 23.74 1.32
N GLY A 20 10.16 23.83 0.41
CA GLY A 20 10.79 22.66 -0.18
C GLY A 20 11.48 21.82 0.90
N ALA A 21 10.82 20.78 1.40
CA ALA A 21 11.46 19.76 2.20
C ALA A 21 12.45 19.02 1.28
N GLY A 22 13.75 19.19 1.55
CA GLY A 22 14.81 18.54 0.80
C GLY A 22 14.72 17.03 0.96
N LEU A 23 14.43 16.33 -0.14
CA LEU A 23 14.48 14.88 -0.22
C LEU A 23 15.89 14.41 0.17
N SER A 24 16.05 13.78 1.33
CA SER A 24 17.26 13.02 1.68
C SER A 24 17.27 11.67 0.97
N LEU A 25 17.22 11.68 -0.38
CA LEU A 25 17.34 10.47 -1.18
C LEU A 25 18.81 10.02 -1.23
N VAL A 26 19.03 8.73 -1.06
CA VAL A 26 20.36 8.13 -1.18
C VAL A 26 20.90 8.40 -2.59
N PRO A 27 22.11 8.96 -2.77
CA PRO A 27 22.64 9.36 -4.08
C PRO A 27 22.61 8.27 -5.17
N GLY A 28 22.70 6.99 -4.80
CA GLY A 28 22.61 5.85 -5.73
C GLY A 28 21.22 5.57 -6.32
N SER A 29 20.14 6.05 -5.68
CA SER A 29 18.76 5.79 -6.13
C SER A 29 18.37 6.60 -7.36
N PHE A 30 18.95 7.79 -7.54
CA PHE A 30 18.74 8.62 -8.73
C PHE A 30 19.40 8.01 -9.97
N ALA A 31 20.62 7.46 -9.83
CA ALA A 31 21.32 6.85 -10.95
C ALA A 31 20.59 5.63 -11.54
N LEU A 32 19.90 4.85 -10.70
CA LEU A 32 19.08 3.72 -11.16
C LEU A 32 17.85 4.16 -11.97
N ALA A 33 17.28 5.34 -11.66
CA ALA A 33 16.14 5.88 -12.38
C ALA A 33 16.53 6.56 -13.70
N GLU A 34 17.74 7.09 -13.82
CA GLU A 34 18.23 7.81 -15.01
C GLU A 34 18.43 6.92 -16.24
N GLY A 35 18.74 5.63 -16.05
CA GLY A 35 18.95 4.66 -17.15
C GLY A 35 17.67 4.09 -17.76
N LEU A 36 16.48 4.33 -17.16
CA LEU A 36 15.21 3.77 -17.60
C LEU A 36 14.49 4.68 -18.60
N SER A 37 13.89 4.08 -19.66
CA SER A 37 12.95 4.79 -20.52
C SER A 37 11.72 5.27 -19.72
N LEU A 38 10.94 6.21 -20.26
CA LEU A 38 9.69 6.65 -19.62
C LEU A 38 8.72 5.47 -19.42
N GLU A 39 8.59 4.58 -20.42
CA GLU A 39 7.77 3.36 -20.30
C GLU A 39 8.23 2.49 -19.14
N GLN A 40 9.52 2.23 -19.00
CA GLN A 40 10.08 1.43 -17.91
C GLN A 40 9.91 2.14 -16.54
N ARG A 41 10.06 3.48 -16.50
CA ARG A 41 9.80 4.24 -15.28
C ARG A 41 8.35 4.12 -14.84
N ILE A 42 7.40 4.23 -15.75
CA ILE A 42 5.97 4.01 -15.46
C ILE A 42 5.76 2.56 -15.00
N GLY A 43 6.37 1.59 -15.69
CA GLY A 43 6.33 0.18 -15.32
C GLY A 43 6.79 -0.07 -13.88
N GLN A 44 7.85 0.59 -13.39
CA GLN A 44 8.30 0.45 -12.00
C GLN A 44 7.25 0.86 -10.96
N MET A 45 6.29 1.69 -11.34
CA MET A 45 5.18 2.12 -10.49
C MET A 45 4.02 1.12 -10.47
N LEU A 46 4.02 0.07 -11.31
CA LEU A 46 2.89 -0.85 -11.43
C LEU A 46 3.12 -2.14 -10.64
N LEU A 47 2.19 -2.45 -9.75
CA LEU A 47 2.04 -3.73 -9.08
C LEU A 47 0.80 -4.42 -9.65
N LEU A 48 1.00 -5.45 -10.48
CA LEU A 48 -0.06 -6.06 -11.29
C LEU A 48 -0.37 -7.48 -10.84
N GLY A 49 -1.67 -7.77 -10.69
CA GLY A 49 -2.18 -9.12 -10.50
C GLY A 49 -2.44 -9.83 -11.84
N PHE A 50 -2.80 -11.10 -11.76
CA PHE A 50 -3.04 -11.96 -12.93
C PHE A 50 -3.97 -13.13 -12.60
N ILE A 51 -4.50 -13.78 -13.62
CA ILE A 51 -5.27 -15.02 -13.47
C ILE A 51 -4.35 -16.22 -13.77
N GLY A 52 -4.31 -17.16 -12.82
CA GLY A 52 -3.51 -18.38 -12.91
C GLY A 52 -2.89 -18.75 -11.58
N SER A 53 -2.62 -20.05 -11.36
CA SER A 53 -2.05 -20.57 -10.11
C SER A 53 -0.86 -21.49 -10.33
N THR A 54 -0.46 -21.69 -11.59
CA THR A 54 0.70 -22.46 -12.00
C THR A 54 1.48 -21.76 -13.11
N VAL A 55 2.69 -22.21 -13.36
CA VAL A 55 3.60 -21.62 -14.38
C VAL A 55 3.10 -21.78 -15.82
N ASP A 56 2.21 -22.72 -16.07
CA ASP A 56 1.74 -23.09 -17.43
C ASP A 56 0.44 -22.38 -17.81
N THR A 57 0.15 -21.23 -17.20
CA THR A 57 -1.07 -20.45 -17.50
C THR A 57 -0.76 -19.22 -18.35
N ASP A 58 -1.68 -18.84 -19.24
CA ASP A 58 -1.57 -17.64 -20.07
C ASP A 58 -1.28 -16.38 -19.25
N GLY A 59 -1.93 -16.25 -18.07
CA GLY A 59 -1.68 -15.13 -17.18
C GLY A 59 -0.26 -15.10 -16.62
N ALA A 60 0.34 -16.27 -16.34
CA ALA A 60 1.73 -16.35 -15.91
C ALA A 60 2.69 -15.98 -17.08
N ASP A 61 2.34 -16.33 -18.31
CA ASP A 61 3.12 -15.96 -19.51
C ASP A 61 3.05 -14.46 -19.77
N HIS A 62 1.88 -13.84 -19.65
CA HIS A 62 1.72 -12.39 -19.78
C HIS A 62 2.56 -11.64 -18.74
N ILE A 63 2.49 -12.04 -17.45
CA ILE A 63 3.31 -11.44 -16.39
C ILE A 63 4.81 -11.59 -16.68
N ALA A 64 5.24 -12.78 -17.12
CA ALA A 64 6.63 -13.02 -17.49
C ALA A 64 7.09 -12.07 -18.62
N GLY A 65 6.25 -11.86 -19.64
CA GLY A 65 6.52 -10.92 -20.74
C GLY A 65 6.60 -9.46 -20.26
N HIS A 66 5.71 -9.03 -19.34
CA HIS A 66 5.73 -7.68 -18.78
C HIS A 66 6.95 -7.44 -17.87
N LEU A 67 7.34 -8.43 -17.08
CA LEU A 67 8.56 -8.35 -16.27
C LEU A 67 9.81 -8.26 -17.17
N ALA A 68 9.90 -9.10 -18.21
CA ALA A 68 11.03 -9.11 -19.14
C ALA A 68 11.19 -7.78 -19.89
N SER A 69 10.09 -7.10 -20.20
CA SER A 69 10.10 -5.80 -20.88
C SER A 69 10.22 -4.60 -19.93
N GLY A 70 10.16 -4.82 -18.61
CA GLY A 70 10.17 -3.74 -17.62
C GLY A 70 8.86 -2.93 -17.55
N ARG A 71 7.75 -3.46 -18.08
CA ARG A 71 6.43 -2.79 -18.08
C ARG A 71 5.68 -2.91 -16.77
N ILE A 72 6.14 -3.74 -15.82
CA ILE A 72 5.66 -3.79 -14.45
C ILE A 72 6.84 -3.85 -13.48
N GLY A 73 6.70 -3.23 -12.32
CA GLY A 73 7.68 -3.23 -11.23
C GLY A 73 7.48 -4.36 -10.25
N GLY A 74 6.33 -5.03 -10.28
CA GLY A 74 6.03 -6.15 -9.40
C GLY A 74 4.75 -6.90 -9.76
N VAL A 75 4.57 -8.02 -9.08
CA VAL A 75 3.45 -8.96 -9.25
C VAL A 75 2.67 -9.08 -7.95
N LEU A 76 1.36 -8.88 -8.02
CA LEU A 76 0.41 -9.09 -6.93
C LEU A 76 -0.15 -10.52 -7.00
N PHE A 77 0.01 -11.25 -5.90
CA PHE A 77 -0.60 -12.56 -5.74
C PHE A 77 -1.85 -12.47 -4.86
N LEU A 78 -2.96 -12.92 -5.40
CA LEU A 78 -4.23 -13.00 -4.71
C LEU A 78 -4.58 -14.45 -4.33
N ARG A 79 -5.68 -14.65 -3.60
CA ARG A 79 -6.13 -15.98 -3.16
C ARG A 79 -6.23 -16.99 -4.32
N HIS A 80 -6.62 -16.56 -5.51
CA HIS A 80 -6.77 -17.44 -6.67
C HIS A 80 -5.44 -17.87 -7.29
N ASN A 81 -4.34 -17.15 -7.02
CA ASN A 81 -3.01 -17.52 -7.45
C ASN A 81 -2.34 -18.52 -6.47
N VAL A 82 -2.77 -18.50 -5.20
CA VAL A 82 -2.17 -19.28 -4.11
C VAL A 82 -3.04 -20.51 -3.86
N ARG A 83 -2.87 -21.58 -4.67
CA ARG A 83 -3.66 -22.81 -4.62
C ARG A 83 -2.88 -24.02 -4.15
N SER A 84 -1.56 -24.00 -4.29
CA SER A 84 -0.66 -25.01 -3.80
C SER A 84 0.70 -24.40 -3.50
N ARG A 85 1.46 -25.00 -2.63
CA ARG A 85 2.83 -24.59 -2.32
C ARG A 85 3.73 -24.63 -3.55
N GLU A 86 3.68 -25.76 -4.27
CA GLU A 86 4.43 -25.97 -5.51
C GLU A 86 4.11 -24.88 -6.58
N GLY A 87 2.82 -24.59 -6.80
CA GLY A 87 2.39 -23.57 -7.74
C GLY A 87 2.93 -22.18 -7.40
N VAL A 88 2.84 -21.79 -6.12
CA VAL A 88 3.35 -20.50 -5.64
C VAL A 88 4.87 -20.41 -5.80
N GLU A 89 5.61 -21.41 -5.30
CA GLU A 89 7.07 -21.43 -5.36
C GLU A 89 7.56 -21.48 -6.82
N GLY A 90 6.87 -22.22 -7.70
CA GLY A 90 7.16 -22.23 -9.13
C GLY A 90 6.95 -20.87 -9.80
N LEU A 91 5.82 -20.20 -9.55
CA LEU A 91 5.52 -18.88 -10.10
C LEU A 91 6.51 -17.81 -9.62
N THR A 92 6.76 -17.75 -8.32
CA THR A 92 7.71 -16.76 -7.76
C THR A 92 9.14 -17.02 -8.24
N ALA A 93 9.57 -18.28 -8.34
CA ALA A 93 10.88 -18.64 -8.89
C ALA A 93 11.01 -18.21 -10.36
N ARG A 94 10.00 -18.50 -11.20
CA ARG A 94 9.97 -18.08 -12.61
C ARG A 94 10.08 -16.56 -12.74
N PHE A 95 9.26 -15.81 -12.04
CA PHE A 95 9.22 -14.36 -12.14
C PHE A 95 10.50 -13.70 -11.63
N ARG A 96 11.06 -14.19 -10.53
CA ARG A 96 12.34 -13.70 -9.98
C ARG A 96 13.54 -14.05 -10.86
N ALA A 97 13.51 -15.14 -11.59
CA ALA A 97 14.55 -15.46 -12.57
C ALA A 97 14.59 -14.46 -13.74
N ILE A 98 13.41 -13.91 -14.12
CA ILE A 98 13.27 -12.89 -15.17
C ILE A 98 13.62 -11.49 -14.64
N ALA A 99 13.09 -11.13 -13.48
CA ALA A 99 13.25 -9.82 -12.87
C ALA A 99 13.57 -9.94 -11.36
N PRO A 100 14.84 -10.13 -10.98
CA PRO A 100 15.24 -10.41 -9.60
C PRO A 100 14.85 -9.30 -8.60
N ASP A 101 14.74 -8.06 -9.08
CA ASP A 101 14.40 -6.88 -8.28
C ASP A 101 12.91 -6.54 -8.30
N ALA A 102 12.07 -7.29 -9.01
CA ALA A 102 10.64 -7.07 -9.02
C ALA A 102 10.01 -7.41 -7.66
N TRP A 103 8.95 -6.69 -7.33
CA TRP A 103 8.15 -7.00 -6.16
C TRP A 103 7.33 -8.27 -6.40
N MET A 104 7.38 -9.19 -5.44
CA MET A 104 6.46 -10.33 -5.32
C MET A 104 5.63 -10.05 -4.09
N ALA A 105 4.41 -9.56 -4.27
CA ALA A 105 3.55 -9.06 -3.20
C ALA A 105 2.37 -9.98 -2.92
N VAL A 106 2.02 -10.10 -1.65
CA VAL A 106 0.85 -10.87 -1.19
C VAL A 106 0.38 -10.36 0.17
N ASP A 107 -0.93 -10.51 0.49
CA ASP A 107 -1.47 -10.27 1.82
C ASP A 107 -1.17 -11.45 2.74
N GLN A 108 -0.33 -11.23 3.72
CA GLN A 108 0.01 -12.22 4.75
C GLN A 108 -0.06 -11.56 6.13
N GLU A 109 -1.29 -11.14 6.52
CA GLU A 109 -1.54 -10.49 7.83
C GLU A 109 -1.55 -11.50 8.97
N GLY A 110 -2.08 -12.66 8.70
CA GLY A 110 -2.48 -13.69 9.67
C GLY A 110 -4.01 -13.79 9.80
N GLY A 111 -4.48 -14.78 10.56
CA GLY A 111 -5.92 -14.97 10.75
C GLY A 111 -6.66 -15.24 9.44
N VAL A 112 -7.70 -14.43 9.17
CA VAL A 112 -8.54 -14.59 7.96
C VAL A 112 -7.88 -14.08 6.68
N VAL A 113 -6.87 -13.21 6.82
CA VAL A 113 -6.09 -12.67 5.69
C VAL A 113 -4.70 -13.28 5.70
N GLN A 114 -4.67 -14.56 5.43
CA GLN A 114 -3.46 -15.35 5.29
C GLN A 114 -3.55 -16.16 4.00
N ARG A 115 -2.68 -15.83 3.01
CA ARG A 115 -2.67 -16.55 1.73
C ARG A 115 -1.80 -17.80 1.81
N LEU A 116 -0.60 -17.69 2.41
CA LEU A 116 0.26 -18.83 2.73
C LEU A 116 -0.30 -19.54 3.97
N SER A 117 -1.29 -20.40 3.77
CA SER A 117 -2.10 -21.00 4.83
C SER A 117 -1.62 -22.38 5.22
N ARG A 118 -2.08 -22.85 6.40
CA ARG A 118 -1.77 -24.20 6.91
C ARG A 118 -2.22 -25.29 5.95
N ASP A 119 -3.34 -25.10 5.26
CA ASP A 119 -3.88 -26.09 4.31
C ASP A 119 -2.95 -26.29 3.10
N LEU A 120 -2.07 -25.34 2.84
CA LEU A 120 -1.04 -25.40 1.79
C LEU A 120 0.34 -25.83 2.35
N GLY A 121 0.42 -26.23 3.61
CA GLY A 121 1.67 -26.68 4.25
C GLY A 121 2.55 -25.56 4.79
N TYR A 122 2.03 -24.34 4.95
CA TYR A 122 2.70 -23.22 5.62
C TYR A 122 2.30 -23.13 7.11
N GLY A 123 3.06 -22.36 7.88
CA GLY A 123 2.73 -22.08 9.27
C GLY A 123 1.42 -21.29 9.42
N ALA A 124 0.72 -21.50 10.54
CA ALA A 124 -0.42 -20.67 10.88
C ALA A 124 0.06 -19.40 11.60
N VAL A 125 -0.32 -18.23 11.07
CA VAL A 125 -0.10 -16.95 11.75
C VAL A 125 -1.42 -16.55 12.43
N PRO A 126 -1.45 -16.36 13.77
CA PRO A 126 -2.66 -15.91 14.45
C PRO A 126 -3.10 -14.52 13.93
N ARG A 127 -4.39 -14.20 14.07
CA ARG A 127 -4.89 -12.85 13.80
C ARG A 127 -4.25 -11.83 14.77
N ALA A 128 -4.05 -10.60 14.32
CA ALA A 128 -3.35 -9.53 15.04
C ALA A 128 -3.86 -9.34 16.48
N LEU A 129 -5.18 -9.30 16.68
CA LEU A 129 -5.78 -9.14 18.00
C LEU A 129 -5.40 -10.28 18.96
N LEU A 130 -5.34 -11.51 18.49
CA LEU A 130 -4.92 -12.65 19.33
C LEU A 130 -3.43 -12.60 19.67
N VAL A 131 -2.59 -12.14 18.74
CA VAL A 131 -1.16 -11.94 19.02
C VAL A 131 -0.98 -10.90 20.12
N ALA A 132 -1.70 -9.78 20.03
CA ALA A 132 -1.63 -8.71 21.02
C ALA A 132 -2.19 -9.15 22.40
N GLN A 133 -3.15 -10.06 22.45
CA GLN A 133 -3.71 -10.60 23.69
C GLN A 133 -2.87 -11.72 24.33
N ALA A 134 -2.00 -12.37 23.55
CA ALA A 134 -1.24 -13.54 24.00
C ALA A 134 0.07 -13.21 24.70
N GLY A 135 0.64 -12.02 24.51
CA GLY A 135 1.92 -11.63 25.06
C GLY A 135 2.25 -10.18 24.78
N ASP A 136 3.50 -9.79 24.95
CA ASP A 136 4.00 -8.47 24.57
C ASP A 136 4.51 -8.43 23.12
N ALA A 137 4.92 -7.23 22.66
CA ALA A 137 5.39 -7.04 21.29
C ALA A 137 6.72 -7.79 21.02
N GLU A 138 7.55 -8.04 22.03
CA GLU A 138 8.78 -8.81 21.87
C GLU A 138 8.46 -10.28 21.57
N ALA A 139 7.52 -10.89 22.32
CA ALA A 139 7.03 -12.24 22.03
C ALA A 139 6.33 -12.35 20.66
N ALA A 140 5.63 -11.29 20.24
CA ALA A 140 5.02 -11.21 18.92
C ALA A 140 6.04 -11.30 17.78
N ARG A 141 7.23 -10.73 17.97
CA ARG A 141 8.33 -10.76 16.98
C ARG A 141 8.75 -12.21 16.66
N ASP A 142 8.83 -13.09 17.64
CA ASP A 142 9.17 -14.51 17.41
C ASP A 142 8.10 -15.21 16.56
N VAL A 143 6.81 -14.92 16.79
CA VAL A 143 5.71 -15.44 15.98
C VAL A 143 5.87 -15.00 14.52
N TYR A 144 6.18 -13.72 14.29
CA TYR A 144 6.33 -13.18 12.95
C TYR A 144 7.64 -13.56 12.27
N ALA A 145 8.72 -13.80 13.02
CA ALA A 145 10.00 -14.23 12.46
C ALA A 145 9.89 -15.57 11.72
N ALA A 146 9.19 -16.56 12.32
CA ALA A 146 8.94 -17.84 11.65
C ALA A 146 8.12 -17.66 10.37
N ALA A 147 7.05 -16.85 10.42
CA ALA A 147 6.21 -16.55 9.26
C ALA A 147 6.97 -15.82 8.15
N ALA A 148 7.84 -14.88 8.52
CA ALA A 148 8.65 -14.11 7.59
C ALA A 148 9.69 -14.99 6.85
N GLN A 149 10.27 -15.98 7.53
CA GLN A 149 11.17 -16.96 6.89
C GLN A 149 10.43 -17.81 5.85
N GLU A 150 9.24 -18.34 6.19
CA GLU A 150 8.42 -19.10 5.24
C GLU A 150 7.97 -18.23 4.05
N PHE A 151 7.58 -16.98 4.32
CA PHE A 151 7.22 -15.98 3.31
C PHE A 151 8.36 -15.76 2.30
N ARG A 152 9.57 -15.58 2.79
CA ARG A 152 10.77 -15.42 1.95
C ARG A 152 11.13 -16.69 1.19
N ALA A 153 11.02 -17.85 1.83
CA ALA A 153 11.25 -19.15 1.19
C ALA A 153 10.26 -19.41 0.05
N ALA A 154 8.98 -18.98 0.21
CA ALA A 154 7.99 -19.01 -0.86
C ALA A 154 8.25 -18.00 -2.00
N GLY A 155 9.30 -17.17 -1.91
CA GLY A 155 9.76 -16.26 -2.94
C GLY A 155 9.19 -14.85 -2.87
N PHE A 156 8.36 -14.51 -1.90
CA PHE A 156 7.80 -13.16 -1.70
C PHE A 156 8.82 -12.19 -1.09
N ASN A 157 8.69 -10.90 -1.37
CA ASN A 157 9.55 -9.83 -0.86
C ASN A 157 8.80 -8.55 -0.50
N MET A 158 7.48 -8.50 -0.69
CA MET A 158 6.60 -7.42 -0.25
C MET A 158 5.36 -8.02 0.42
N ASN A 159 5.18 -7.75 1.71
CA ASN A 159 3.98 -8.13 2.43
C ASN A 159 3.02 -6.93 2.52
N LEU A 160 1.79 -7.11 2.05
CA LEU A 160 0.73 -6.09 2.16
C LEU A 160 0.10 -6.13 3.57
N ALA A 161 0.94 -5.94 4.57
CA ALA A 161 0.70 -5.91 6.00
C ALA A 161 1.86 -5.18 6.68
N PRO A 162 1.75 -4.76 7.97
CA PRO A 162 0.65 -5.01 8.90
C PRO A 162 -0.52 -4.03 8.76
N VAL A 163 -1.66 -4.39 9.37
CA VAL A 163 -2.78 -3.48 9.58
C VAL A 163 -2.45 -2.57 10.76
N ALA A 164 -2.47 -1.26 10.53
CA ALA A 164 -2.25 -0.23 11.55
C ALA A 164 -3.54 0.54 11.92
N ASP A 165 -4.69 0.05 11.47
CA ASP A 165 -6.00 0.56 11.85
C ASP A 165 -6.28 0.26 13.34
N LEU A 166 -7.05 1.12 14.00
CA LEU A 166 -7.51 0.87 15.37
C LEU A 166 -8.61 -0.20 15.40
N ASN A 167 -8.70 -0.94 16.50
CA ASN A 167 -9.71 -1.98 16.66
C ASN A 167 -11.03 -1.39 17.15
N ASP A 168 -12.06 -1.46 16.32
CA ASP A 168 -13.45 -1.25 16.72
C ASP A 168 -14.23 -2.57 16.46
N PRO A 169 -14.76 -3.25 17.47
CA PRO A 169 -15.51 -4.50 17.31
C PRO A 169 -16.71 -4.41 16.36
N ASP A 170 -17.28 -3.21 16.20
CA ASP A 170 -18.40 -2.96 15.29
C ASP A 170 -17.97 -2.78 13.83
N ASN A 171 -16.66 -2.62 13.58
CA ASN A 171 -16.13 -2.57 12.22
C ASN A 171 -16.22 -3.93 11.55
N ALA A 172 -16.93 -3.99 10.41
CA ALA A 172 -17.21 -5.24 9.70
C ALA A 172 -15.98 -5.86 9.01
N VAL A 173 -14.96 -5.05 8.70
CA VAL A 173 -13.80 -5.43 7.87
C VAL A 173 -12.55 -5.65 8.71
N ILE A 174 -12.31 -4.82 9.71
CA ILE A 174 -11.11 -4.85 10.56
C ILE A 174 -11.41 -5.53 11.89
N GLY A 175 -12.21 -4.90 12.75
CA GLY A 175 -12.39 -5.31 14.14
C GLY A 175 -13.09 -6.65 14.29
N ARG A 176 -14.19 -6.90 13.56
CA ARG A 176 -14.93 -8.17 13.60
C ARG A 176 -14.04 -9.38 13.29
N HIS A 177 -13.03 -9.19 12.45
CA HIS A 177 -12.09 -10.24 12.06
C HIS A 177 -10.82 -10.27 12.92
N GLY A 178 -10.66 -9.30 13.85
CA GLY A 178 -9.47 -9.17 14.69
C GLY A 178 -8.19 -8.91 13.90
N ARG A 179 -8.28 -8.10 12.83
CA ARG A 179 -7.15 -7.71 11.99
C ARG A 179 -6.30 -6.62 12.62
N ALA A 180 -6.85 -5.81 13.54
CA ALA A 180 -6.13 -4.79 14.29
C ALA A 180 -5.58 -5.36 15.60
N TYR A 181 -4.48 -4.77 16.10
CA TYR A 181 -3.80 -5.20 17.34
C TYR A 181 -4.48 -4.70 18.61
N GLY A 182 -5.08 -3.52 18.58
CA GLY A 182 -5.71 -2.84 19.72
C GLY A 182 -6.50 -1.61 19.30
N ASP A 183 -7.11 -0.95 20.27
CA ASP A 183 -7.94 0.24 20.09
C ASP A 183 -7.18 1.54 20.39
N ASP A 184 -5.89 1.47 20.69
CA ASP A 184 -5.02 2.62 20.90
C ASP A 184 -3.75 2.57 20.03
N GLY A 185 -3.25 3.75 19.66
CA GLY A 185 -2.13 3.89 18.75
C GLY A 185 -0.80 3.40 19.29
N VAL A 186 -0.60 3.38 20.62
CA VAL A 186 0.63 2.88 21.25
C VAL A 186 0.73 1.37 21.06
N THR A 187 -0.34 0.67 21.41
CA THR A 187 -0.45 -0.79 21.26
C THR A 187 -0.31 -1.18 19.79
N VAL A 188 -1.09 -0.55 18.89
CA VAL A 188 -1.03 -0.88 17.47
C VAL A 188 0.36 -0.66 16.90
N ALA A 189 1.01 0.48 17.19
CA ALA A 189 2.35 0.75 16.69
C ALA A 189 3.40 -0.26 17.23
N ALA A 190 3.33 -0.65 18.50
CA ALA A 190 4.29 -1.58 19.09
C ALA A 190 4.25 -2.96 18.41
N TYR A 191 3.07 -3.51 18.17
CA TYR A 191 2.93 -4.82 17.52
C TYR A 191 3.16 -4.74 16.00
N ALA A 192 2.77 -3.64 15.35
CA ALA A 192 3.09 -3.40 13.95
C ALA A 192 4.61 -3.27 13.74
N SER A 193 5.33 -2.62 14.66
CA SER A 193 6.79 -2.55 14.70
C SER A 193 7.42 -3.94 14.76
N ALA A 194 6.98 -4.78 15.71
CA ALA A 194 7.46 -6.17 15.83
C ALA A 194 7.25 -6.99 14.54
N PHE A 195 6.10 -6.79 13.89
CA PHE A 195 5.81 -7.40 12.58
C PHE A 195 6.80 -6.90 11.51
N ILE A 196 6.94 -5.59 11.37
CA ILE A 196 7.81 -4.95 10.36
C ILE A 196 9.26 -5.38 10.53
N GLU A 197 9.76 -5.40 11.78
CA GLU A 197 11.13 -5.83 12.09
C GLU A 197 11.39 -7.26 11.67
N ALA A 198 10.50 -8.20 12.02
CA ALA A 198 10.63 -9.60 11.68
C ALA A 198 10.69 -9.83 10.15
N TYR A 199 9.82 -9.17 9.40
CA TYR A 199 9.82 -9.27 7.92
C TYR A 199 11.03 -8.57 7.29
N ARG A 200 11.47 -7.45 7.85
CA ARG A 200 12.68 -6.73 7.41
C ARG A 200 13.93 -7.58 7.59
N GLU A 201 14.08 -8.25 8.73
CA GLU A 201 15.20 -9.15 8.98
C GLU A 201 15.23 -10.35 8.03
N ALA A 202 14.06 -10.82 7.61
CA ALA A 202 13.94 -11.81 6.56
C ALA A 202 14.19 -11.24 5.14
N GLY A 203 14.41 -9.93 4.98
CA GLY A 203 14.64 -9.26 3.70
C GLY A 203 13.36 -8.99 2.91
N ALA A 204 12.23 -8.75 3.56
CA ALA A 204 10.97 -8.32 2.97
C ALA A 204 10.58 -6.90 3.40
N VAL A 205 9.78 -6.23 2.58
CA VAL A 205 9.17 -4.93 2.87
C VAL A 205 7.72 -5.12 3.27
N CYS A 206 7.27 -4.32 4.24
CA CYS A 206 5.89 -4.31 4.72
C CYS A 206 5.16 -3.04 4.26
N ALA A 207 3.91 -3.19 3.80
CA ALA A 207 3.00 -2.09 3.50
C ALA A 207 2.04 -1.87 4.67
N ILE A 208 2.25 -0.80 5.42
CA ILE A 208 1.42 -0.41 6.56
C ILE A 208 0.09 0.13 6.04
N LYS A 209 -1.06 -0.38 6.53
CA LYS A 209 -2.38 -0.08 5.98
C LYS A 209 -3.47 0.05 7.05
N HIS A 210 -4.58 0.73 6.77
CA HIS A 210 -4.99 1.47 5.58
C HIS A 210 -5.06 2.97 5.91
N PHE A 211 -4.06 3.75 5.48
CA PHE A 211 -4.02 5.17 5.76
C PHE A 211 -5.24 5.90 5.19
N PRO A 212 -5.90 6.84 5.90
CA PRO A 212 -5.54 7.46 7.18
C PRO A 212 -6.17 6.76 8.41
N GLY A 213 -6.53 5.49 8.32
CA GLY A 213 -7.17 4.68 9.34
C GLY A 213 -8.58 4.25 8.96
N HIS A 214 -8.80 2.94 8.98
CA HIS A 214 -10.04 2.25 8.58
C HIS A 214 -10.78 1.66 9.79
N GLY A 215 -10.24 1.86 11.01
CA GLY A 215 -10.67 1.16 12.21
C GLY A 215 -12.11 1.45 12.62
N HIS A 216 -12.54 2.70 12.55
CA HIS A 216 -13.89 3.13 12.92
C HIS A 216 -14.85 3.28 11.72
N SER A 217 -14.50 2.77 10.54
CA SER A 217 -15.41 2.78 9.39
C SER A 217 -16.63 1.88 9.61
N ARG A 218 -17.75 2.23 8.99
CA ARG A 218 -19.00 1.45 9.04
C ARG A 218 -19.32 0.77 7.71
N GLY A 219 -18.48 0.94 6.70
CA GLY A 219 -18.61 0.35 5.37
C GLY A 219 -17.46 -0.60 5.04
N ASP A 220 -17.63 -1.34 3.95
CA ASP A 220 -16.63 -2.22 3.36
C ASP A 220 -16.24 -1.68 1.98
N SER A 221 -14.99 -1.26 1.81
CA SER A 221 -14.46 -0.73 0.55
C SER A 221 -14.43 -1.77 -0.59
N HIS A 222 -14.53 -3.06 -0.26
CA HIS A 222 -14.74 -4.11 -1.26
C HIS A 222 -16.16 -4.11 -1.84
N ALA A 223 -17.13 -3.52 -1.11
CA ALA A 223 -18.54 -3.47 -1.52
C ALA A 223 -18.97 -2.10 -2.04
N GLY A 224 -18.13 -1.06 -1.97
CA GLY A 224 -18.46 0.29 -2.44
C GLY A 224 -17.71 1.40 -1.72
N PHE A 225 -18.15 2.64 -1.88
CA PHE A 225 -17.57 3.78 -1.19
C PHE A 225 -17.73 3.70 0.33
N VAL A 226 -16.67 4.06 1.04
CA VAL A 226 -16.66 4.15 2.49
C VAL A 226 -16.35 5.57 2.92
N ASP A 227 -17.39 6.28 3.37
CA ASP A 227 -17.28 7.59 4.01
C ASP A 227 -17.03 7.41 5.50
N ILE A 228 -15.92 7.93 5.98
CA ILE A 228 -15.50 7.88 7.38
C ILE A 228 -15.59 9.24 8.07
N THR A 229 -16.18 10.25 7.43
CA THR A 229 -16.20 11.65 7.91
C THR A 229 -16.74 11.78 9.35
N GLU A 230 -17.82 11.06 9.67
CA GLU A 230 -18.48 11.14 10.96
C GLU A 230 -17.92 10.19 12.03
N THR A 231 -17.17 9.16 11.63
CA THR A 231 -16.69 8.12 12.54
C THR A 231 -15.19 8.17 12.80
N TRP A 232 -14.45 8.81 11.91
CA TRP A 232 -13.00 8.95 11.99
C TRP A 232 -12.58 10.05 12.96
N SER A 233 -11.46 9.86 13.64
CA SER A 233 -10.82 10.88 14.47
C SER A 233 -9.30 10.86 14.28
N ASP A 234 -8.61 11.93 14.71
CA ASP A 234 -7.14 12.03 14.65
C ASP A 234 -6.40 10.89 15.37
N ALA A 235 -7.08 10.16 16.27
CA ALA A 235 -6.52 8.98 16.91
C ALA A 235 -6.13 7.88 15.92
N GLU A 236 -6.84 7.78 14.77
CA GLU A 236 -6.51 6.84 13.70
C GLU A 236 -5.13 7.09 13.06
N LEU A 237 -4.62 8.33 13.15
CA LEU A 237 -3.29 8.68 12.64
C LEU A 237 -2.16 8.31 13.62
N ASP A 238 -2.46 8.07 14.90
CA ASP A 238 -1.43 7.87 15.92
C ASP A 238 -0.51 6.67 15.63
N PRO A 239 -1.01 5.49 15.23
CA PRO A 239 -0.14 4.37 14.85
C PRO A 239 0.82 4.73 13.71
N PHE A 240 0.31 5.42 12.67
CA PHE A 240 1.12 5.81 11.51
C PHE A 240 2.20 6.82 11.90
N ARG A 241 1.85 7.85 12.70
CA ARG A 241 2.83 8.84 13.22
C ARG A 241 3.94 8.17 13.98
N ARG A 242 3.63 7.26 14.91
CA ARG A 242 4.63 6.53 15.70
C ARG A 242 5.57 5.72 14.84
N LEU A 243 5.06 5.00 13.84
CA LEU A 243 5.87 4.19 12.94
C LEU A 243 6.72 5.06 11.99
N ILE A 244 6.24 6.23 11.57
CA ILE A 244 7.00 7.22 10.79
C ILE A 244 8.12 7.82 11.67
N ASP A 245 7.81 8.29 12.86
CA ASP A 245 8.77 8.89 13.80
C ASP A 245 9.88 7.91 14.21
N ALA A 246 9.54 6.62 14.34
CA ALA A 246 10.51 5.55 14.59
C ALA A 246 11.36 5.19 13.36
N GLY A 247 11.06 5.71 12.16
CA GLY A 247 11.74 5.37 10.91
C GLY A 247 11.45 3.96 10.38
N GLU A 248 10.38 3.35 10.85
CA GLU A 248 9.96 1.98 10.49
C GLU A 248 9.00 1.97 9.30
N ALA A 249 8.20 3.01 9.13
CA ALA A 249 7.35 3.16 7.99
C ALA A 249 8.18 3.45 6.72
N ARG A 250 8.25 2.49 5.81
CA ARG A 250 8.95 2.63 4.51
C ARG A 250 7.99 2.59 3.33
N LEU A 251 6.84 1.94 3.50
CA LEU A 251 5.78 1.80 2.52
C LEU A 251 4.43 1.90 3.25
N ILE A 252 3.58 2.83 2.82
CA ILE A 252 2.24 3.04 3.36
C ILE A 252 1.23 2.85 2.24
N MET A 253 0.17 2.08 2.52
CA MET A 253 -0.97 1.89 1.63
C MET A 253 -2.12 2.78 2.04
N GLY A 254 -2.59 3.63 1.10
CA GLY A 254 -3.79 4.44 1.27
C GLY A 254 -5.06 3.62 1.03
N GLY A 255 -6.04 3.72 1.94
CA GLY A 255 -7.34 3.07 1.77
C GLY A 255 -8.27 3.84 0.82
N HIS A 256 -9.26 3.14 0.24
CA HIS A 256 -10.33 3.76 -0.56
C HIS A 256 -11.43 4.35 0.35
N LEU A 257 -11.03 5.32 1.18
CA LEU A 257 -11.84 5.95 2.21
C LEU A 257 -12.04 7.42 1.89
N THR A 258 -13.22 7.95 2.10
CA THR A 258 -13.51 9.38 1.95
C THR A 258 -13.60 10.04 3.33
N GLN A 259 -12.83 11.13 3.54
CA GLN A 259 -12.86 11.92 4.76
C GLN A 259 -12.90 13.42 4.40
N ARG A 260 -14.09 14.00 4.44
CA ARG A 260 -14.34 15.39 3.98
C ARG A 260 -13.67 16.46 4.85
N GLY A 261 -13.33 16.14 6.09
CA GLY A 261 -12.57 17.04 6.97
C GLY A 261 -11.10 17.16 6.56
N LEU A 262 -10.55 16.12 5.92
CA LEU A 262 -9.18 16.12 5.40
C LEU A 262 -9.13 16.61 3.94
N ASP A 263 -10.13 16.27 3.13
CA ASP A 263 -10.26 16.78 1.76
C ASP A 263 -11.73 17.06 1.41
N PRO A 264 -12.11 18.37 1.29
CA PRO A 264 -13.48 18.74 0.95
C PRO A 264 -13.91 18.41 -0.49
N ALA A 265 -12.99 17.91 -1.34
CA ALA A 265 -13.28 17.51 -2.71
C ALA A 265 -14.13 16.22 -2.80
N ASP A 266 -14.42 15.57 -1.66
CA ASP A 266 -15.26 14.36 -1.55
C ASP A 266 -14.75 13.21 -2.46
N VAL A 267 -13.46 12.99 -2.44
CA VAL A 267 -12.78 11.92 -3.20
C VAL A 267 -12.15 10.91 -2.24
N PRO A 268 -11.96 9.66 -2.66
CA PRO A 268 -11.16 8.71 -1.88
C PRO A 268 -9.76 9.23 -1.60
N VAL A 269 -9.21 8.91 -0.43
CA VAL A 269 -7.82 9.26 -0.03
C VAL A 269 -6.81 8.89 -1.11
N THR A 270 -7.03 7.78 -1.79
CA THR A 270 -6.23 7.35 -2.95
C THR A 270 -6.09 8.43 -4.04
N PHE A 271 -7.06 9.35 -4.15
CA PHE A 271 -7.08 10.44 -5.15
C PHE A 271 -6.89 11.83 -4.53
N SER A 272 -6.56 11.89 -3.24
CA SER A 272 -6.48 13.14 -2.48
C SER A 272 -5.03 13.60 -2.32
N ALA A 273 -4.60 14.59 -3.09
CA ALA A 273 -3.32 15.25 -2.89
C ALA A 273 -3.23 15.98 -1.53
N PRO A 274 -4.28 16.64 -1.00
CA PRO A 274 -4.26 17.20 0.35
C PRO A 274 -3.92 16.16 1.41
N VAL A 275 -4.44 14.93 1.29
CA VAL A 275 -4.18 13.87 2.28
C VAL A 275 -2.80 13.24 2.07
N ILE A 276 -2.41 12.89 0.83
CA ILE A 276 -1.14 12.21 0.57
C ILE A 276 0.05 13.18 0.64
N GLU A 277 0.02 14.27 -0.12
CA GLU A 277 1.14 15.22 -0.16
C GLU A 277 1.08 16.21 1.02
N GLY A 278 -0.12 16.65 1.42
CA GLY A 278 -0.31 17.61 2.51
C GLY A 278 -0.13 16.96 3.88
N LEU A 279 -1.03 16.07 4.27
CA LEU A 279 -1.02 15.47 5.60
C LEU A 279 0.12 14.45 5.76
N LEU A 280 0.13 13.39 4.93
CA LEU A 280 1.08 12.28 5.14
C LEU A 280 2.53 12.72 4.92
N ARG A 281 2.81 13.41 3.81
CA ARG A 281 4.18 13.84 3.52
C ARG A 281 4.55 15.16 4.20
N GLY A 282 3.68 16.16 4.15
CA GLY A 282 3.96 17.52 4.63
C GLY A 282 3.93 17.62 6.16
N GLU A 283 2.85 17.17 6.81
CA GLU A 283 2.67 17.33 8.25
C GLU A 283 3.28 16.18 9.05
N MET A 284 3.10 14.92 8.58
CA MET A 284 3.63 13.75 9.26
C MET A 284 5.08 13.41 8.86
N GLY A 285 5.65 14.09 7.86
CA GLY A 285 7.06 13.95 7.46
C GLY A 285 7.40 12.64 6.76
N PHE A 286 6.43 11.92 6.19
CA PHE A 286 6.69 10.65 5.52
C PHE A 286 7.38 10.85 4.16
N ASP A 287 8.59 10.36 4.00
CA ASP A 287 9.38 10.44 2.77
C ASP A 287 9.46 9.12 1.97
N GLY A 288 8.87 8.04 2.52
CA GLY A 288 8.84 6.72 1.91
C GLY A 288 7.90 6.60 0.71
N VAL A 289 7.64 5.35 0.31
CA VAL A 289 6.76 5.01 -0.80
C VAL A 289 5.30 5.01 -0.34
N VAL A 290 4.41 5.65 -1.11
CA VAL A 290 2.96 5.53 -0.94
C VAL A 290 2.41 4.66 -2.05
N MET A 291 1.58 3.69 -1.70
CA MET A 291 0.88 2.85 -2.66
C MET A 291 -0.64 2.96 -2.53
N THR A 292 -1.35 2.70 -3.61
CA THR A 292 -2.80 2.56 -3.56
C THR A 292 -3.18 1.21 -2.96
N ASP A 293 -4.38 1.11 -2.40
CA ASP A 293 -5.10 -0.15 -2.35
C ASP A 293 -5.49 -0.57 -3.79
N ASP A 294 -6.08 -1.75 -3.97
CA ASP A 294 -6.39 -2.29 -5.29
C ASP A 294 -7.43 -1.44 -6.03
N LEU A 295 -7.02 -0.81 -7.14
CA LEU A 295 -7.91 0.02 -7.95
C LEU A 295 -9.04 -0.79 -8.67
N ASP A 296 -8.97 -2.11 -8.66
CA ASP A 296 -10.05 -2.97 -9.15
C ASP A 296 -11.15 -3.24 -8.09
N MET A 297 -11.00 -2.71 -6.85
CA MET A 297 -12.05 -2.80 -5.83
C MET A 297 -13.31 -2.03 -6.25
N ALA A 298 -14.48 -2.50 -5.83
CA ALA A 298 -15.77 -1.94 -6.21
C ALA A 298 -15.89 -0.44 -5.91
N ALA A 299 -15.33 0.02 -4.78
CA ALA A 299 -15.29 1.44 -4.42
C ALA A 299 -14.72 2.34 -5.54
N ILE A 300 -13.75 1.85 -6.29
CA ILE A 300 -13.13 2.58 -7.39
C ILE A 300 -13.78 2.23 -8.72
N ARG A 301 -13.80 0.93 -9.07
CA ARG A 301 -14.21 0.44 -10.39
C ARG A 301 -15.63 0.86 -10.80
N GLU A 302 -16.56 0.96 -9.84
CA GLU A 302 -17.95 1.32 -10.12
C GLU A 302 -18.16 2.82 -10.34
N ASN A 303 -17.19 3.65 -9.94
CA ASN A 303 -17.34 5.10 -9.93
C ASN A 303 -16.34 5.82 -10.84
N TYR A 304 -15.24 5.16 -11.23
CA TYR A 304 -14.19 5.73 -12.07
C TYR A 304 -13.81 4.77 -13.19
N SER A 305 -13.50 5.32 -14.37
CA SER A 305 -12.82 4.53 -15.39
C SER A 305 -11.42 4.15 -14.91
N GLN A 306 -10.89 3.02 -15.37
CA GLN A 306 -9.56 2.54 -15.01
C GLN A 306 -8.46 3.58 -15.38
N ARG A 307 -8.61 4.26 -16.54
CA ARG A 307 -7.73 5.38 -16.95
C ARG A 307 -7.74 6.49 -15.90
N GLU A 308 -8.92 6.92 -15.49
CA GLU A 308 -9.06 8.04 -14.54
C GLU A 308 -8.55 7.64 -13.15
N ALA A 309 -8.84 6.42 -12.69
CA ALA A 309 -8.34 5.93 -11.41
C ALA A 309 -6.80 5.92 -11.35
N VAL A 310 -6.16 5.42 -12.39
CA VAL A 310 -4.68 5.41 -12.48
C VAL A 310 -4.12 6.83 -12.50
N LEU A 311 -4.65 7.71 -13.35
CA LEU A 311 -4.11 9.08 -13.48
C LEU A 311 -4.30 9.89 -12.20
N ARG A 312 -5.50 9.85 -11.58
CA ARG A 312 -5.77 10.52 -10.29
C ARG A 312 -4.88 10.01 -9.16
N SER A 313 -4.63 8.68 -9.11
CA SER A 313 -3.73 8.12 -8.12
C SER A 313 -2.32 8.68 -8.24
N ILE A 314 -1.80 8.79 -9.46
CA ILE A 314 -0.47 9.36 -9.70
C ILE A 314 -0.45 10.86 -9.36
N GLU A 315 -1.48 11.61 -9.74
CA GLU A 315 -1.62 13.04 -9.44
C GLU A 315 -1.65 13.29 -7.92
N ALA A 316 -2.37 12.44 -7.19
CA ALA A 316 -2.51 12.56 -5.74
C ALA A 316 -1.21 12.31 -4.97
N GLY A 317 -0.20 11.67 -5.57
CA GLY A 317 1.08 11.45 -4.90
C GLY A 317 1.44 9.98 -4.65
N ASN A 318 0.63 9.00 -5.11
CA ASN A 318 0.98 7.58 -4.99
C ASN A 318 2.17 7.23 -5.89
N ASP A 319 3.08 6.44 -5.36
CA ASP A 319 4.28 6.00 -6.06
C ASP A 319 4.11 4.60 -6.67
N ILE A 320 3.33 3.71 -6.03
CA ILE A 320 2.96 2.40 -6.56
C ILE A 320 1.45 2.35 -6.78
N ILE A 321 1.06 1.93 -7.96
CA ILE A 321 -0.33 1.74 -8.38
C ILE A 321 -0.62 0.24 -8.40
N MET A 322 -1.51 -0.22 -7.53
CA MET A 322 -1.88 -1.62 -7.41
C MET A 322 -3.16 -1.91 -8.18
N LEU A 323 -3.12 -2.94 -9.02
CA LEU A 323 -4.25 -3.41 -9.82
C LEU A 323 -4.26 -4.95 -9.79
N SER A 324 -5.33 -5.53 -9.25
CA SER A 324 -5.48 -6.99 -9.25
C SER A 324 -5.69 -7.58 -10.65
N ASN A 325 -6.16 -6.77 -11.59
CA ASN A 325 -6.44 -7.19 -12.98
C ASN A 325 -7.22 -8.52 -13.05
N SER A 326 -8.17 -8.68 -12.13
CA SER A 326 -8.88 -9.95 -11.93
C SER A 326 -10.37 -9.86 -12.22
N ALA A 327 -11.00 -8.69 -12.03
CA ALA A 327 -12.41 -8.48 -12.28
C ALA A 327 -12.74 -8.48 -13.79
N ALA A 328 -11.86 -7.91 -14.61
CA ALA A 328 -11.91 -7.91 -16.06
C ALA A 328 -10.47 -8.03 -16.60
N PRO A 329 -9.89 -9.25 -16.64
CA PRO A 329 -8.50 -9.44 -16.97
C PRO A 329 -8.13 -8.87 -18.35
N ASP A 330 -7.15 -7.99 -18.37
CA ASP A 330 -6.63 -7.34 -19.58
C ASP A 330 -5.10 -7.60 -19.68
N PRO A 331 -4.67 -8.47 -20.60
CA PRO A 331 -3.25 -8.73 -20.81
C PRO A 331 -2.46 -7.50 -21.27
N GLU A 332 -3.11 -6.52 -21.92
CA GLU A 332 -2.47 -5.32 -22.46
C GLU A 332 -2.55 -4.12 -21.50
N LEU A 333 -3.04 -4.33 -20.29
CA LEU A 333 -3.24 -3.24 -19.31
C LEU A 333 -1.98 -2.41 -19.05
N PRO A 334 -0.77 -2.99 -18.86
CA PRO A 334 0.43 -2.19 -18.66
C PRO A 334 0.76 -1.26 -19.83
N GLN A 335 0.59 -1.72 -21.07
CA GLN A 335 0.81 -0.91 -22.28
C GLN A 335 -0.20 0.22 -22.36
N ARG A 336 -1.47 -0.05 -22.01
CA ARG A 336 -2.52 0.99 -21.97
C ARG A 336 -2.23 2.05 -20.91
N ILE A 337 -1.77 1.64 -19.73
CA ILE A 337 -1.39 2.58 -18.65
C ILE A 337 -0.22 3.46 -19.11
N VAL A 338 0.80 2.90 -19.74
CA VAL A 338 1.91 3.67 -20.32
C VAL A 338 1.39 4.70 -21.32
N GLY A 339 0.46 4.30 -22.19
CA GLY A 339 -0.20 5.21 -23.14
C GLY A 339 -0.93 6.36 -22.43
N TRP A 340 -1.78 6.04 -21.45
CA TRP A 340 -2.54 7.05 -20.70
C TRP A 340 -1.67 8.05 -19.95
N VAL A 341 -0.59 7.56 -19.32
CA VAL A 341 0.38 8.43 -18.61
C VAL A 341 1.16 9.30 -19.61
N GLY A 342 1.57 8.72 -20.75
CA GLY A 342 2.23 9.47 -21.82
C GLY A 342 1.35 10.59 -22.37
N GLU A 343 0.07 10.32 -22.65
CA GLU A 343 -0.92 11.31 -23.07
C GLU A 343 -1.08 12.42 -22.01
N ALA A 344 -1.25 12.03 -20.73
CA ALA A 344 -1.39 12.96 -19.62
C ALA A 344 -0.17 13.87 -19.44
N ILE A 345 1.04 13.38 -19.72
CA ILE A 345 2.26 14.19 -19.75
C ILE A 345 2.24 15.16 -20.94
N ALA A 346 1.88 14.70 -22.12
CA ALA A 346 1.78 15.55 -23.31
C ALA A 346 0.74 16.67 -23.17
N GLU A 347 -0.36 16.40 -22.45
CA GLU A 347 -1.43 17.35 -22.11
C GLU A 347 -1.07 18.29 -20.94
N GLY A 348 0.08 18.07 -20.27
CA GLY A 348 0.50 18.85 -19.10
C GLY A 348 -0.25 18.51 -17.78
N ARG A 349 -1.05 17.45 -17.77
CA ARG A 349 -1.76 16.94 -16.60
C ARG A 349 -0.80 16.26 -15.61
N LEU A 350 0.20 15.54 -16.13
CA LEU A 350 1.31 14.95 -15.38
C LEU A 350 2.65 15.51 -15.87
N THR A 351 3.72 15.27 -15.11
CA THR A 351 5.07 15.64 -15.52
C THR A 351 6.01 14.43 -15.41
N GLU A 352 7.02 14.33 -16.28
CA GLU A 352 8.07 13.32 -16.14
C GLU A 352 8.77 13.42 -14.78
N ALA A 353 8.94 14.61 -14.23
CA ALA A 353 9.51 14.83 -12.90
C ALA A 353 8.67 14.17 -11.80
N ARG A 354 7.32 14.10 -11.94
CA ARG A 354 6.46 13.38 -10.99
C ARG A 354 6.73 11.88 -11.05
N ILE A 355 6.81 11.32 -12.26
CA ILE A 355 7.14 9.90 -12.47
C ILE A 355 8.54 9.59 -11.91
N HIS A 356 9.52 10.42 -12.22
CA HIS A 356 10.90 10.26 -11.75
C HIS A 356 11.00 10.23 -10.22
N ARG A 357 10.27 11.13 -9.50
CA ARG A 357 10.25 11.12 -8.03
C ARG A 357 9.73 9.80 -7.46
N SER A 358 8.67 9.24 -8.05
CA SER A 358 8.14 7.94 -7.63
C SER A 358 9.16 6.82 -7.81
N VAL A 359 9.79 6.75 -8.99
CA VAL A 359 10.79 5.72 -9.29
C VAL A 359 12.01 5.85 -8.36
N ALA A 360 12.43 7.07 -8.02
CA ALA A 360 13.52 7.29 -7.07
C ALA A 360 13.19 6.77 -5.67
N ARG A 361 11.95 6.99 -5.16
CA ARG A 361 11.50 6.43 -3.88
C ARG A 361 11.42 4.90 -3.93
N ILE A 362 10.87 4.33 -5.01
CA ILE A 362 10.81 2.88 -5.21
C ILE A 362 12.21 2.27 -5.26
N ALA A 363 13.16 2.88 -5.95
CA ALA A 363 14.55 2.45 -6.00
C ALA A 363 15.20 2.49 -4.61
N ALA A 364 14.99 3.58 -3.85
CA ALA A 364 15.46 3.70 -2.47
C ALA A 364 14.86 2.60 -1.56
N LEU A 365 13.57 2.28 -1.72
CA LEU A 365 12.91 1.19 -0.99
C LEU A 365 13.56 -0.17 -1.34
N LYS A 366 13.85 -0.42 -2.62
CA LYS A 366 14.52 -1.65 -3.08
C LYS A 366 15.92 -1.83 -2.49
N THR A 367 16.69 -0.76 -2.31
CA THR A 367 18.05 -0.82 -1.73
C THR A 367 18.05 -1.04 -0.21
N ARG A 368 16.95 -0.74 0.48
CA ARG A 368 16.81 -0.85 1.95
C ARG A 368 16.14 -2.15 2.41
N ARG A 369 16.07 -3.20 1.56
CA ARG A 369 15.42 -4.48 1.88
C ARG A 369 16.15 -5.34 2.91
N GLY A 370 17.38 -4.98 3.31
CA GLY A 370 18.18 -5.75 4.25
C GLY A 370 18.88 -4.87 5.26
#